data_83f7d85a6fb030a91370b32360b7d4b8
#
_entry.id   83f7d85a6fb030a91370b32360b7d4b8
#
_cell.length_a   1.000
_cell.length_b   1.000
_cell.length_c   1.000
_cell.angle_alpha   90.00
_cell.angle_beta   90.00
_cell.angle_gamma   90.00
#
_symmetry.space_group_name_H-M   'P 1'
#
loop_
_entity.id
_entity.type
_entity.pdbx_description
1 polymer ?
#
loop_
_entity_poly.entity_id
_entity_poly.type
_entity_poly.pdbx_seq_one_letter_code
_entity_poly.pdbx_strand_id
1 'polypeptide(L)'
;TPKPSSAASDVYKRQDYYGVMTPITQMATINIPEARLVLIKPYEQSQMSTIENAIRNSDLGFNPANDGQVLRINVPQLTEERRRDLTKQAKTKGEEGKIAVRGIRRKAMEDLKKLDKDGDAGEDEVKAAEKEVDALTKKYTQSIEEMVAAKETDLMGV
;
A
#
# COMPACT_ATOMS: atom_id res chain seq x y z
N THR A 1 19.31 4.87 2.22
CA THR A 1 18.19 5.33 3.07
C THR A 1 17.18 4.19 3.17
N PRO A 2 16.90 3.65 4.37
CA PRO A 2 15.92 2.59 4.49
C PRO A 2 14.56 3.09 4.01
N LYS A 3 13.91 2.34 3.11
CA LYS A 3 12.53 2.60 2.73
C LYS A 3 11.66 2.50 3.98
N PRO A 4 10.71 3.42 4.19
CA PRO A 4 9.79 3.32 5.32
C PRO A 4 9.07 1.97 5.28
N SER A 5 8.92 1.34 6.42
CA SER A 5 8.21 0.07 6.53
C SER A 5 6.77 0.24 6.04
N SER A 6 6.14 -0.83 5.55
CA SER A 6 4.76 -0.76 5.02
C SER A 6 3.74 -0.33 6.07
N ALA A 7 4.04 -0.49 7.38
CA ALA A 7 3.23 0.09 8.44
C ALA A 7 3.23 1.63 8.39
N ALA A 8 4.33 2.24 7.94
CA ALA A 8 4.36 3.67 7.64
C ALA A 8 3.58 4.00 6.37
N SER A 9 3.46 3.08 5.40
CA SER A 9 2.73 3.34 4.15
C SER A 9 1.20 3.38 4.34
N ASP A 10 0.66 2.73 5.36
CA ASP A 10 -0.77 2.84 5.69
C ASP A 10 -1.11 4.19 6.36
N VAL A 11 -0.10 4.91 6.86
CA VAL A 11 -0.23 6.29 7.32
C VAL A 11 -0.48 7.25 6.14
N TYR A 12 -0.20 6.81 4.91
CA TYR A 12 -0.43 7.58 3.68
C TYR A 12 -1.90 7.60 3.24
N LYS A 13 -2.84 7.40 4.15
CA LYS A 13 -4.26 7.60 3.86
C LYS A 13 -4.48 9.03 3.35
N ARG A 14 -5.26 9.13 2.31
CA ARG A 14 -5.63 10.41 1.72
C ARG A 14 -6.38 11.26 2.73
N GLN A 15 -6.00 12.51 2.86
CA GLN A 15 -6.63 13.48 3.74
C GLN A 15 -7.29 14.60 2.96
N ASP A 16 -8.29 15.21 3.56
CA ASP A 16 -8.93 16.39 2.97
C ASP A 16 -7.97 17.57 3.04
N TYR A 17 -7.49 17.97 1.87
CA TYR A 17 -6.64 19.13 1.67
C TYR A 17 -7.34 20.06 0.70
N TYR A 18 -7.90 21.17 1.21
CA TYR A 18 -8.72 22.09 0.43
C TYR A 18 -9.84 21.42 -0.40
N GLY A 19 -10.54 20.45 0.21
CA GLY A 19 -11.61 19.69 -0.45
C GLY A 19 -11.14 18.55 -1.35
N VAL A 20 -9.83 18.26 -1.40
CA VAL A 20 -9.27 17.16 -2.18
C VAL A 20 -8.58 16.15 -1.24
N MET A 21 -8.96 14.89 -1.35
CA MET A 21 -8.32 13.80 -0.60
C MET A 21 -6.88 13.62 -1.04
N THR A 22 -5.94 14.04 -0.20
CA THR A 22 -4.50 14.11 -0.50
C THR A 22 -3.70 13.19 0.43
N PRO A 23 -2.71 12.44 -0.09
CA PRO A 23 -1.81 11.65 0.75
C PRO A 23 -0.99 12.55 1.70
N ILE A 24 -0.77 12.10 2.93
CA ILE A 24 0.02 12.84 3.93
C ILE A 24 1.42 13.18 3.42
N THR A 25 2.03 12.31 2.61
CA THR A 25 3.33 12.55 1.99
C THR A 25 3.41 13.78 1.10
N GLN A 26 2.29 14.25 0.59
CA GLN A 26 2.19 15.47 -0.21
C GLN A 26 1.92 16.71 0.66
N MET A 27 1.51 16.51 1.91
CA MET A 27 1.14 17.57 2.85
C MET A 27 2.21 17.84 3.91
N ALA A 28 3.11 16.89 4.11
CA ALA A 28 4.07 16.92 5.19
C ALA A 28 5.35 16.17 4.85
N THR A 29 6.44 16.55 5.52
CA THR A 29 7.68 15.77 5.54
C THR A 29 7.60 14.73 6.67
N ILE A 30 7.94 13.48 6.37
CA ILE A 30 7.98 12.38 7.33
C ILE A 30 9.43 11.98 7.53
N ASN A 31 9.91 12.05 8.78
CA ASN A 31 11.24 11.63 9.18
C ASN A 31 11.16 10.54 10.25
N ILE A 32 12.09 9.61 10.21
CA ILE A 32 12.22 8.54 11.19
C ILE A 32 13.63 8.63 11.78
N PRO A 33 13.86 9.52 12.77
CA PRO A 33 15.19 9.70 13.35
C PRO A 33 15.65 8.49 14.17
N GLU A 34 14.71 7.75 14.72
CA GLU A 34 14.96 6.54 15.52
C GLU A 34 14.00 5.43 15.09
N ALA A 35 14.34 4.19 15.39
CA ALA A 35 13.60 3.00 14.91
C ALA A 35 12.11 2.99 15.26
N ARG A 36 11.69 3.70 16.30
CA ARG A 36 10.29 3.75 16.78
C ARG A 36 9.75 5.17 16.96
N LEU A 37 10.41 6.15 16.39
CA LEU A 37 9.98 7.54 16.44
C LEU A 37 9.73 8.05 15.02
N VAL A 38 8.50 8.45 14.75
CA VAL A 38 8.11 9.09 13.48
C VAL A 38 7.81 10.56 13.75
N LEU A 39 8.45 11.44 13.00
CA LEU A 39 8.22 12.88 13.03
C LEU A 39 7.54 13.30 11.73
N ILE A 40 6.40 13.96 11.86
CA ILE A 40 5.63 14.50 10.73
C ILE A 40 5.59 16.00 10.86
N LYS A 41 6.22 16.68 9.89
CA LYS A 41 6.24 18.14 9.81
C LYS A 41 5.39 18.58 8.63
N PRO A 42 4.21 19.19 8.88
CA PRO A 42 3.38 19.75 7.83
C PRO A 42 4.09 20.87 7.06
N TYR A 43 3.84 20.95 5.75
CA TYR A 43 4.29 22.09 4.94
C TYR A 43 3.53 23.36 5.31
N GLU A 44 2.25 23.22 5.65
CA GLU A 44 1.38 24.29 6.12
C GLU A 44 0.91 24.00 7.54
N GLN A 45 1.22 24.93 8.45
CA GLN A 45 0.87 24.78 9.87
C GLN A 45 -0.65 24.65 10.09
N SER A 46 -1.46 25.27 9.23
CA SER A 46 -2.91 25.18 9.27
C SER A 46 -3.44 23.74 9.08
N GLN A 47 -2.65 22.85 8.46
CA GLN A 47 -3.03 21.46 8.19
C GLN A 47 -2.62 20.51 9.33
N MET A 48 -1.98 21.00 10.36
CA MET A 48 -1.53 20.18 11.49
C MET A 48 -2.67 19.38 12.13
N SER A 49 -3.78 20.03 12.42
CA SER A 49 -4.95 19.38 13.02
C SER A 49 -5.58 18.33 12.12
N THR A 50 -5.61 18.60 10.81
CA THR A 50 -6.14 17.66 9.82
C THR A 50 -5.31 16.38 9.79
N ILE A 51 -3.99 16.53 9.76
CA ILE A 51 -3.05 15.39 9.76
C ILE A 51 -3.12 14.63 11.10
N GLU A 52 -3.15 15.35 12.21
CA GLU A 52 -3.27 14.75 13.55
C GLU A 52 -4.54 13.91 13.69
N ASN A 53 -5.68 14.45 13.30
CA ASN A 53 -6.96 13.74 13.35
C ASN A 53 -6.97 12.52 12.44
N ALA A 54 -6.38 12.62 11.27
CA ALA A 54 -6.26 11.53 10.34
C ALA A 54 -5.46 10.35 10.91
N ILE A 55 -4.35 10.64 11.56
CA ILE A 55 -3.51 9.62 12.20
C ILE A 55 -4.24 9.00 13.38
N ARG A 56 -4.89 9.83 14.21
CA ARG A 56 -5.64 9.37 15.38
C ARG A 56 -6.81 8.47 14.99
N ASN A 57 -7.50 8.78 13.89
CA ASN A 57 -8.63 8.03 13.38
C ASN A 57 -8.22 6.85 12.47
N SER A 58 -6.93 6.68 12.22
CA SER A 58 -6.44 5.52 11.47
C SER A 58 -6.55 4.24 12.30
N ASP A 59 -6.71 3.09 11.63
CA ASP A 59 -6.77 1.78 12.28
C ASP A 59 -5.43 1.32 12.89
N LEU A 60 -4.39 2.16 12.80
CA LEU A 60 -3.06 1.85 13.28
C LEU A 60 -2.91 2.00 14.79
N GLY A 61 -3.87 2.66 15.46
CA GLY A 61 -3.85 2.86 16.91
C GLY A 61 -2.75 3.79 17.40
N PHE A 62 -2.22 4.66 16.53
CA PHE A 62 -1.21 5.63 16.91
C PHE A 62 -1.82 6.82 17.66
N ASN A 63 -1.08 7.32 18.64
CA ASN A 63 -1.46 8.47 19.43
C ASN A 63 -0.43 9.59 19.20
N PRO A 64 -0.66 10.48 18.22
CA PRO A 64 0.30 11.52 17.89
C PRO A 64 0.35 12.58 19.01
N ALA A 65 1.56 13.01 19.35
CA ALA A 65 1.82 14.16 20.23
C ALA A 65 2.15 15.38 19.36
N ASN A 66 1.38 16.43 19.55
CA ASN A 66 1.53 17.70 18.83
C ASN A 66 2.34 18.68 19.69
N ASP A 67 3.50 19.11 19.22
CA ASP A 67 4.33 20.12 19.90
C ASP A 67 4.18 21.53 19.28
N GLY A 68 3.22 21.70 18.38
CA GLY A 68 2.96 22.96 17.68
C GLY A 68 3.73 23.14 16.37
N GLN A 69 4.78 22.39 16.13
CA GLN A 69 5.58 22.42 14.89
C GLN A 69 5.63 21.09 14.18
N VAL A 70 5.69 20.00 14.92
CA VAL A 70 5.75 18.65 14.39
C VAL A 70 4.81 17.73 15.18
N LEU A 71 4.36 16.68 14.53
CA LEU A 71 3.67 15.55 15.17
C LEU A 71 4.69 14.47 15.47
N ARG A 72 4.72 14.03 16.73
CA ARG A 72 5.58 12.93 17.18
C ARG A 72 4.73 11.69 17.36
N ILE A 73 5.13 10.60 16.75
CA ILE A 73 4.48 9.30 16.90
C ILE A 73 5.51 8.33 17.45
N ASN A 74 5.27 7.86 18.67
CA ASN A 74 6.03 6.77 19.25
C ASN A 74 5.36 5.45 18.84
N VAL A 75 6.06 4.67 18.03
CA VAL A 75 5.59 3.34 17.62
C VAL A 75 5.95 2.35 18.73
N PRO A 76 4.98 1.73 19.42
CA PRO A 76 5.28 0.77 20.47
C PRO A 76 5.97 -0.47 19.88
N GLN A 77 6.78 -1.14 20.71
CA GLN A 77 7.39 -2.40 20.33
C GLN A 77 6.30 -3.43 20.08
N LEU A 78 6.40 -4.15 18.95
CA LEU A 78 5.43 -5.17 18.61
C LEU A 78 5.52 -6.35 19.55
N THR A 79 4.38 -6.74 20.14
CA THR A 79 4.24 -8.01 20.85
C THR A 79 4.23 -9.17 19.85
N GLU A 80 4.51 -10.38 20.28
CA GLU A 80 4.44 -11.56 19.43
C GLU A 80 3.03 -11.78 18.86
N GLU A 81 2.00 -11.57 19.68
CA GLU A 81 0.60 -11.62 19.26
C GLU A 81 0.31 -10.59 18.15
N ARG A 82 0.76 -9.35 18.31
CA ARG A 82 0.58 -8.32 17.31
C ARG A 82 1.33 -8.63 16.02
N ARG A 83 2.52 -9.20 16.09
CA ARG A 83 3.28 -9.67 14.93
C ARG A 83 2.52 -10.72 14.14
N ARG A 84 1.92 -11.68 14.82
CA ARG A 84 1.08 -12.71 14.19
C ARG A 84 -0.14 -12.11 13.50
N ASP A 85 -0.82 -11.16 14.15
CA ASP A 85 -1.97 -10.47 13.56
C ASP A 85 -1.59 -9.70 12.30
N LEU A 86 -0.49 -8.98 12.34
CA LEU A 86 0.02 -8.24 11.19
C LEU A 86 0.44 -9.17 10.04
N THR A 87 1.00 -10.32 10.36
CA THR A 87 1.34 -11.36 9.36
C THR A 87 0.08 -11.88 8.67
N LYS A 88 -0.99 -12.16 9.42
CA LYS A 88 -2.28 -12.54 8.86
C LYS A 88 -2.85 -11.45 7.95
N GLN A 89 -2.78 -10.19 8.37
CA GLN A 89 -3.22 -9.06 7.56
C GLN A 89 -2.43 -8.94 6.26
N ALA A 90 -1.11 -9.14 6.31
CA ALA A 90 -0.26 -9.11 5.12
C ALA A 90 -0.65 -10.23 4.13
N LYS A 91 -0.89 -11.44 4.61
CA LYS A 91 -1.37 -12.56 3.79
C LYS A 91 -2.72 -12.26 3.15
N THR A 92 -3.67 -11.73 3.91
CA THR A 92 -4.99 -11.35 3.42
C THR A 92 -4.90 -10.30 2.32
N LYS A 93 -4.11 -9.26 2.52
CA LYS A 93 -3.86 -8.24 1.49
C LYS A 93 -3.20 -8.82 0.24
N GLY A 94 -2.28 -9.74 0.41
CA GLY A 94 -1.65 -10.45 -0.70
C GLY A 94 -2.66 -11.25 -1.52
N GLU A 95 -3.56 -11.99 -0.87
CA GLU A 95 -4.62 -12.73 -1.54
C GLU A 95 -5.60 -11.80 -2.28
N GLU A 96 -6.01 -10.69 -1.65
CA GLU A 96 -6.84 -9.67 -2.30
C GLU A 96 -6.16 -9.10 -3.55
N GLY A 97 -4.86 -8.82 -3.48
CA GLY A 97 -4.07 -8.36 -4.62
C GLY A 97 -4.03 -9.38 -5.75
N LYS A 98 -3.82 -10.65 -5.45
CA LYS A 98 -3.83 -11.73 -6.45
C LYS A 98 -5.20 -11.90 -7.08
N ILE A 99 -6.28 -11.80 -6.31
CA ILE A 99 -7.66 -11.83 -6.83
C ILE A 99 -7.88 -10.67 -7.79
N ALA A 100 -7.44 -9.47 -7.45
CA ALA A 100 -7.55 -8.30 -8.32
C ALA A 100 -6.79 -8.48 -9.64
N VAL A 101 -5.57 -9.00 -9.59
CA VAL A 101 -4.77 -9.30 -10.79
C VAL A 101 -5.46 -10.33 -11.67
N ARG A 102 -6.00 -11.40 -11.10
CA ARG A 102 -6.74 -12.42 -11.84
C ARG A 102 -8.03 -11.87 -12.47
N GLY A 103 -8.71 -10.95 -11.77
CA GLY A 103 -9.88 -10.25 -12.30
C GLY A 103 -9.55 -9.41 -13.53
N ILE A 104 -8.44 -8.68 -13.50
CA ILE A 104 -7.96 -7.90 -14.64
C ILE A 104 -7.60 -8.83 -15.80
N ARG A 105 -6.90 -9.93 -15.52
CA ARG A 105 -6.58 -10.96 -16.53
C ARG A 105 -7.84 -11.46 -17.22
N ARG A 106 -8.84 -11.86 -16.45
CA ARG A 106 -10.11 -12.36 -16.99
C ARG A 106 -10.76 -11.37 -17.93
N LYS A 107 -10.82 -10.10 -17.52
CA LYS A 107 -11.38 -9.03 -18.35
C LYS A 107 -10.56 -8.83 -19.64
N ALA A 108 -9.25 -8.84 -19.56
CA ALA A 108 -8.38 -8.72 -20.71
C ALA A 108 -8.58 -9.87 -21.70
N MET A 109 -8.71 -11.11 -21.20
CA MET A 109 -8.98 -12.29 -22.05
C MET A 109 -10.36 -12.22 -22.72
N GLU A 110 -11.37 -11.73 -22.02
CA GLU A 110 -12.71 -11.51 -22.57
C GLU A 110 -12.67 -10.47 -23.71
N ASP A 111 -11.97 -9.37 -23.49
CA ASP A 111 -11.80 -8.31 -24.51
C ASP A 111 -11.05 -8.82 -25.73
N LEU A 112 -10.00 -9.63 -25.55
CA LEU A 112 -9.25 -10.25 -26.66
C LEU A 112 -10.10 -11.22 -27.47
N LYS A 113 -10.91 -12.05 -26.80
CA LYS A 113 -11.85 -12.96 -27.48
C LYS A 113 -12.88 -12.21 -28.30
N LYS A 114 -13.33 -11.05 -27.80
CA LYS A 114 -14.26 -10.19 -28.51
C LYS A 114 -13.63 -9.61 -29.78
N LEU A 115 -12.38 -9.13 -29.71
CA LEU A 115 -11.65 -8.62 -30.86
C LEU A 115 -11.48 -9.69 -31.94
N ASP A 116 -11.17 -10.93 -31.55
CA ASP A 116 -11.06 -12.06 -32.47
C ASP A 116 -12.41 -12.38 -33.13
N LYS A 117 -13.47 -12.47 -32.34
CA LYS A 117 -14.83 -12.77 -32.81
C LYS A 117 -15.36 -11.69 -33.78
N ASP A 118 -15.10 -10.43 -33.49
CA ASP A 118 -15.56 -9.29 -34.29
C ASP A 118 -14.68 -9.06 -35.55
N GLY A 119 -13.56 -9.79 -35.66
CA GLY A 119 -12.62 -9.67 -36.77
C GLY A 119 -11.78 -8.40 -36.74
N ASP A 120 -11.73 -7.70 -35.62
CA ASP A 120 -10.99 -6.46 -35.45
C ASP A 120 -9.48 -6.68 -35.27
N ALA A 121 -9.07 -7.91 -34.94
CA ALA A 121 -7.68 -8.33 -34.81
C ALA A 121 -7.49 -9.74 -35.41
N GLY A 122 -6.29 -10.02 -35.88
CA GLY A 122 -5.93 -11.33 -36.40
C GLY A 122 -5.80 -12.38 -35.29
N GLU A 123 -6.12 -13.64 -35.60
CA GLU A 123 -6.04 -14.75 -34.64
C GLU A 123 -4.65 -14.87 -33.99
N ASP A 124 -3.58 -14.71 -34.78
CA ASP A 124 -2.19 -14.77 -34.30
C ASP A 124 -1.84 -13.61 -33.38
N GLU A 125 -2.36 -12.42 -33.65
CA GLU A 125 -2.19 -11.25 -32.79
C GLU A 125 -2.88 -11.44 -31.45
N VAL A 126 -4.10 -11.97 -31.48
CA VAL A 126 -4.86 -12.27 -30.24
C VAL A 126 -4.14 -13.32 -29.40
N LYS A 127 -3.65 -14.40 -30.00
CA LYS A 127 -2.87 -15.44 -29.30
C LYS A 127 -1.58 -14.90 -28.70
N ALA A 128 -0.88 -14.02 -29.40
CA ALA A 128 0.33 -13.37 -28.90
C ALA A 128 -0.01 -12.48 -27.68
N ALA A 129 -1.08 -11.70 -27.76
CA ALA A 129 -1.54 -10.86 -26.67
C ALA A 129 -2.00 -11.67 -25.45
N GLU A 130 -2.69 -12.79 -25.65
CA GLU A 130 -3.06 -13.71 -24.58
C GLU A 130 -1.85 -14.26 -23.82
N LYS A 131 -0.79 -14.63 -24.54
CA LYS A 131 0.49 -15.04 -23.92
C LYS A 131 1.12 -13.94 -23.10
N GLU A 132 1.09 -12.71 -23.60
CA GLU A 132 1.61 -11.55 -22.88
C GLU A 132 0.81 -11.27 -21.59
N VAL A 133 -0.51 -11.34 -21.66
CA VAL A 133 -1.39 -11.21 -20.48
C VAL A 133 -1.10 -12.29 -19.45
N ASP A 134 -0.91 -13.53 -19.86
CA ASP A 134 -0.56 -14.64 -18.96
C ASP A 134 0.83 -14.42 -18.33
N ALA A 135 1.82 -13.98 -19.09
CA ALA A 135 3.14 -13.69 -18.58
C ALA A 135 3.14 -12.53 -17.56
N LEU A 136 2.40 -11.48 -17.83
CA LEU A 136 2.23 -10.35 -16.91
C LEU A 136 1.49 -10.77 -15.64
N THR A 137 0.44 -11.59 -15.76
CA THR A 137 -0.30 -12.11 -14.61
C THR A 137 0.62 -12.91 -13.69
N LYS A 138 1.41 -13.83 -14.27
CA LYS A 138 2.38 -14.62 -13.52
C LYS A 138 3.42 -13.74 -12.83
N LYS A 139 3.97 -12.77 -13.54
CA LYS A 139 4.95 -11.82 -13.01
C LYS A 139 4.42 -11.06 -11.80
N TYR A 140 3.24 -10.48 -11.91
CA TYR A 140 2.67 -9.67 -10.82
C TYR A 140 2.15 -10.52 -9.66
N THR A 141 1.61 -11.71 -9.92
CA THR A 141 1.23 -12.65 -8.86
C THR A 141 2.47 -13.09 -8.06
N GLN A 142 3.56 -13.41 -8.74
CA GLN A 142 4.84 -13.75 -8.11
C GLN A 142 5.40 -12.58 -7.31
N SER A 143 5.34 -11.37 -7.86
CA SER A 143 5.78 -10.15 -7.15
C SER A 143 5.00 -9.93 -5.86
N ILE A 144 3.68 -10.16 -5.85
CA ILE A 144 2.85 -10.08 -4.64
C ILE A 144 3.29 -11.14 -3.61
N GLU A 145 3.52 -12.37 -4.03
CA GLU A 145 3.99 -13.45 -3.14
C GLU A 145 5.33 -13.13 -2.52
N GLU A 146 6.27 -12.59 -3.29
CA GLU A 146 7.59 -12.17 -2.81
C GLU A 146 7.48 -11.02 -1.81
N MET A 147 6.61 -10.05 -2.07
CA MET A 147 6.35 -8.93 -1.14
C MET A 147 5.74 -9.42 0.17
N VAL A 148 4.80 -10.36 0.13
CA VAL A 148 4.19 -10.95 1.33
C VAL A 148 5.24 -11.72 2.13
N ALA A 149 6.04 -12.56 1.48
CA ALA A 149 7.11 -13.32 2.12
C ALA A 149 8.16 -12.42 2.77
N ALA A 150 8.58 -11.36 2.09
CA ALA A 150 9.50 -10.37 2.64
C ALA A 150 8.90 -9.69 3.86
N LYS A 151 7.61 -9.35 3.82
CA LYS A 151 6.92 -8.71 4.93
C LYS A 151 6.76 -9.63 6.13
N GLU A 152 6.48 -10.91 5.90
CA GLU A 152 6.46 -11.92 6.97
C GLU A 152 7.81 -12.02 7.67
N THR A 153 8.89 -12.05 6.90
CA THR A 153 10.25 -12.06 7.43
C THR A 153 10.52 -10.83 8.29
N ASP A 154 10.14 -9.64 7.82
CA ASP A 154 10.29 -8.39 8.56
C ASP A 154 9.48 -8.38 9.86
N LEU A 155 8.26 -8.91 9.84
CA LEU A 155 7.36 -8.93 10.99
C LEU A 155 7.77 -9.97 12.03
N MET A 156 8.25 -11.13 11.61
CA MET A 156 8.63 -12.23 12.49
C MET A 156 10.13 -12.25 12.77
N GLY A 157 10.92 -11.67 11.90
CA GLY A 157 12.35 -11.47 12.10
C GLY A 157 12.62 -10.40 13.14
N VAL A 158 13.58 -10.61 13.90
CA VAL A 158 14.03 -9.69 14.94
C VAL A 158 14.92 -8.61 14.34
#